data_03afb81da16e62634dac0f46dacfd06e
#
_entry.id   03afb81da16e62634dac0f46dacfd06e
#
_cell.length_a   1.000
_cell.length_b   1.000
_cell.length_c   1.000
_cell.angle_alpha   90.00
_cell.angle_beta   90.00
_cell.angle_gamma   90.00
#
_symmetry.space_group_name_H-M   'P 1'
#
loop_
_entity.id
_entity.type
_entity.pdbx_description
1 polymer ?
#
loop_
_entity_poly.entity_id
_entity_poly.type
_entity_poly.pdbx_seq_one_letter_code
_entity_poly.pdbx_strand_id
1 'polypeptide(L)'
;MAYSLDDIFIESIFEVKDIYDVSFKVKPNMHPVLMIECSVKENQNVENIVRNLYEKKLTLFTYIGEQRKSLFTGIVKDCKLVYNNKINTLKIKAVGYTIMLDKEKHTRIFQDEELTYKEILNYVMPERLGKIIFNKEDMKVGKLLFQYNETDWQFIKRLSGIGKSILIPLFYEDGVRLSYGLPRSAKEIELKEDFYASGNHIQDKAKDYNIEGIYHMFYSDEDYELGTVVKNRGLRFVICEKEVQTVEAALKLYYKVCKEENIKSNVIYNEGIRGLVMSAEVTDVEAEDIFVKFSIDSGLEKKRYKLEWLPVTGYEEWIGLGGEYARRAEARKELRDYIINNNGKYDPKKIKELFINSKGGNIKYDYKDRREGEAQLFTK
;
A
#
# COMPACT_ATOMS: atom_id res chain seq x y z
N MET A 1 24.49 -2.20 22.48
CA MET A 1 24.70 -3.51 23.17
C MET A 1 24.20 -4.57 22.18
N ALA A 2 25.11 -5.42 21.70
CA ALA A 2 24.75 -6.49 20.75
C ALA A 2 23.76 -7.43 21.43
N TYR A 3 22.71 -7.85 20.73
CA TYR A 3 21.79 -8.85 21.23
C TYR A 3 22.38 -10.24 21.01
N SER A 4 22.84 -10.91 22.09
CA SER A 4 23.19 -12.33 22.01
C SER A 4 21.96 -13.18 21.69
N LEU A 5 22.11 -14.30 20.98
CA LEU A 5 21.00 -15.24 20.77
C LEU A 5 20.45 -15.78 22.08
N ASP A 6 21.27 -15.87 23.13
CA ASP A 6 20.83 -16.30 24.47
C ASP A 6 19.91 -15.28 25.16
N ASP A 7 19.95 -14.01 24.74
CA ASP A 7 19.10 -12.94 25.25
C ASP A 7 17.84 -12.73 24.40
N ILE A 8 17.64 -13.57 23.38
CA ILE A 8 16.48 -13.50 22.47
C ILE A 8 15.47 -14.58 22.81
N PHE A 9 14.22 -14.19 22.89
CA PHE A 9 13.11 -15.05 23.24
C PHE A 9 12.03 -15.05 22.17
N ILE A 10 11.34 -16.16 22.02
CA ILE A 10 10.21 -16.34 21.12
C ILE A 10 8.97 -16.66 21.94
N GLU A 11 7.91 -15.87 21.70
CA GLU A 11 6.58 -16.15 22.23
C GLU A 11 5.67 -16.61 21.07
N SER A 12 5.17 -17.84 21.19
CA SER A 12 4.23 -18.45 20.24
C SER A 12 3.48 -19.60 20.93
N ILE A 13 2.86 -20.50 20.14
CA ILE A 13 2.12 -21.67 20.66
C ILE A 13 3.02 -22.83 21.12
N PHE A 14 4.33 -22.66 21.08
CA PHE A 14 5.32 -23.66 21.45
C PHE A 14 6.45 -23.02 22.26
N GLU A 15 7.19 -23.86 22.99
CA GLU A 15 8.34 -23.43 23.77
C GLU A 15 9.64 -23.77 23.03
N VAL A 16 10.46 -22.77 22.84
CA VAL A 16 11.78 -22.89 22.22
C VAL A 16 12.78 -23.42 23.22
N LYS A 17 13.69 -24.31 22.80
CA LYS A 17 14.84 -24.74 23.56
C LYS A 17 16.06 -23.85 23.25
N ASP A 18 16.47 -23.84 21.98
CA ASP A 18 17.61 -23.06 21.51
C ASP A 18 17.25 -22.34 20.20
N ILE A 19 17.78 -21.13 20.01
CA ILE A 19 17.69 -20.37 18.76
C ILE A 19 19.04 -20.47 18.06
N TYR A 20 19.04 -20.87 16.79
CA TYR A 20 20.26 -21.03 15.99
C TYR A 20 20.50 -19.91 15.01
N ASP A 21 19.41 -19.40 14.40
CA ASP A 21 19.47 -18.30 13.44
C ASP A 21 18.24 -17.43 13.52
N VAL A 22 18.43 -16.14 13.39
CA VAL A 22 17.39 -15.13 13.28
C VAL A 22 17.79 -14.15 12.21
N SER A 23 16.92 -13.93 11.26
CA SER A 23 17.09 -12.84 10.31
C SER A 23 15.76 -12.17 10.00
N PHE A 24 15.75 -10.85 9.87
CA PHE A 24 14.59 -10.13 9.38
C PHE A 24 14.99 -8.87 8.61
N LYS A 25 14.10 -8.46 7.71
CA LYS A 25 14.32 -7.31 6.85
C LYS A 25 13.10 -6.44 6.78
N VAL A 26 13.33 -5.14 6.86
CA VAL A 26 12.30 -4.10 6.80
C VAL A 26 12.67 -3.09 5.74
N LYS A 27 11.74 -2.88 4.81
CA LYS A 27 11.88 -1.93 3.70
C LYS A 27 10.58 -1.17 3.50
N PRO A 28 10.64 0.04 2.94
CA PRO A 28 9.43 0.73 2.49
C PRO A 28 8.60 -0.11 1.52
N ASN A 29 7.29 0.02 1.59
CA ASN A 29 6.30 -0.61 0.70
C ASN A 29 6.33 -2.15 0.69
N MET A 30 6.99 -2.80 1.65
CA MET A 30 7.10 -4.25 1.74
C MET A 30 6.69 -4.75 3.12
N HIS A 31 6.08 -5.92 3.19
CA HIS A 31 5.84 -6.59 4.47
C HIS A 31 7.18 -7.00 5.10
N PRO A 32 7.39 -6.73 6.39
CA PRO A 32 8.55 -7.24 7.11
C PRO A 32 8.51 -8.76 7.16
N VAL A 33 9.63 -9.39 6.92
CA VAL A 33 9.75 -10.86 6.94
C VAL A 33 10.81 -11.27 7.94
N LEU A 34 10.43 -12.16 8.84
CA LEU A 34 11.29 -12.79 9.85
C LEU A 34 11.51 -14.25 9.48
N MET A 35 12.75 -14.69 9.51
CA MET A 35 13.16 -16.09 9.43
C MET A 35 13.81 -16.50 10.74
N ILE A 36 13.43 -17.65 11.25
CA ILE A 36 13.98 -18.22 12.50
C ILE A 36 14.35 -19.66 12.26
N GLU A 37 15.46 -20.07 12.83
CA GLU A 37 15.83 -21.47 12.98
C GLU A 37 16.03 -21.78 14.48
N CYS A 38 15.25 -22.73 15.01
CA CYS A 38 15.25 -23.04 16.44
C CYS A 38 14.96 -24.52 16.71
N SER A 39 15.34 -24.99 17.89
CA SER A 39 14.89 -26.28 18.43
C SER A 39 13.73 -26.08 19.42
N VAL A 40 12.96 -27.14 19.63
CA VAL A 40 11.80 -27.18 20.53
C VAL A 40 12.15 -28.02 21.76
N LYS A 41 11.58 -27.67 22.90
CA LYS A 41 11.76 -28.50 24.13
C LYS A 41 11.28 -29.94 23.90
N GLU A 42 11.97 -30.88 24.50
CA GLU A 42 11.80 -32.32 24.26
C GLU A 42 10.42 -32.88 24.63
N ASN A 43 9.69 -32.21 25.52
CA ASN A 43 8.35 -32.59 25.93
C ASN A 43 7.23 -32.23 24.96
N GLN A 44 7.54 -31.63 23.83
CA GLN A 44 6.56 -31.17 22.87
C GLN A 44 6.52 -32.02 21.60
N ASN A 45 5.30 -32.24 21.09
CA ASN A 45 5.13 -32.92 19.81
C ASN A 45 5.36 -31.93 18.65
N VAL A 46 6.51 -32.04 17.99
CA VAL A 46 6.97 -31.13 16.93
C VAL A 46 6.07 -31.18 15.70
N GLU A 47 5.56 -32.36 15.32
CA GLU A 47 4.66 -32.49 14.19
C GLU A 47 3.33 -31.77 14.43
N ASN A 48 2.83 -31.83 15.67
CA ASN A 48 1.63 -31.10 16.04
C ASN A 48 1.85 -29.57 16.01
N ILE A 49 3.04 -29.11 16.41
CA ILE A 49 3.42 -27.71 16.30
C ILE A 49 3.38 -27.27 14.82
N VAL A 50 4.04 -28.00 13.93
CA VAL A 50 4.08 -27.65 12.49
C VAL A 50 2.68 -27.56 11.88
N ARG A 51 1.78 -28.49 12.25
CA ARG A 51 0.38 -28.48 11.76
C ARG A 51 -0.42 -27.27 12.24
N ASN A 52 -0.18 -26.79 13.45
CA ASN A 52 -1.01 -25.77 14.08
C ASN A 52 -0.38 -24.37 14.06
N LEU A 53 0.88 -24.23 13.65
CA LEU A 53 1.62 -22.97 13.75
C LEU A 53 1.23 -21.97 12.63
N TYR A 54 0.69 -22.44 11.51
CA TYR A 54 0.25 -21.58 10.41
C TYR A 54 -0.78 -20.54 10.89
N GLU A 55 -0.57 -19.30 10.50
CA GLU A 55 -1.37 -18.11 10.90
C GLU A 55 -1.40 -17.82 12.42
N LYS A 56 -0.54 -18.46 13.21
CA LYS A 56 -0.40 -18.08 14.62
C LYS A 56 0.55 -16.90 14.78
N LYS A 57 0.29 -16.15 15.85
CA LYS A 57 1.17 -15.06 16.28
C LYS A 57 2.54 -15.61 16.67
N LEU A 58 3.56 -14.86 16.31
CA LEU A 58 4.93 -15.03 16.76
C LEU A 58 5.52 -13.68 17.12
N THR A 59 6.08 -13.57 18.33
CA THR A 59 6.80 -12.39 18.77
C THR A 59 8.24 -12.77 19.12
N LEU A 60 9.18 -12.09 18.50
CA LEU A 60 10.59 -12.13 18.87
C LEU A 60 10.87 -10.93 19.79
N PHE A 61 11.45 -11.17 20.95
CA PHE A 61 11.70 -10.12 21.94
C PHE A 61 12.97 -10.36 22.75
N THR A 62 13.40 -9.33 23.43
CA THR A 62 14.52 -9.35 24.39
C THR A 62 14.16 -8.55 25.63
N TYR A 63 15.02 -8.58 26.62
CA TYR A 63 14.92 -7.71 27.80
C TYR A 63 16.05 -6.69 27.81
N ILE A 64 15.71 -5.44 28.12
CA ILE A 64 16.67 -4.37 28.44
C ILE A 64 16.46 -3.99 29.89
N GLY A 65 17.34 -4.46 30.77
CA GLY A 65 17.05 -4.49 32.19
C GLY A 65 15.83 -5.38 32.48
N GLU A 66 14.82 -4.85 33.14
CA GLU A 66 13.56 -5.54 33.43
C GLU A 66 12.47 -5.31 32.35
N GLN A 67 12.72 -4.44 31.39
CA GLN A 67 11.74 -4.09 30.38
C GLN A 67 11.83 -5.02 29.16
N ARG A 68 10.68 -5.63 28.81
CA ARG A 68 10.53 -6.39 27.57
C ARG A 68 10.55 -5.44 26.38
N LYS A 69 11.43 -5.71 25.41
CA LYS A 69 11.49 -5.02 24.12
C LYS A 69 11.15 -5.99 23.00
N SER A 70 10.08 -5.72 22.29
CA SER A 70 9.73 -6.46 21.07
C SER A 70 10.68 -6.10 19.95
N LEU A 71 11.26 -7.09 19.29
CA LEU A 71 12.12 -6.94 18.12
C LEU A 71 11.35 -7.17 16.83
N PHE A 72 10.36 -8.06 16.86
CA PHE A 72 9.48 -8.36 15.75
C PHE A 72 8.19 -9.00 16.26
N THR A 73 7.06 -8.63 15.68
CA THR A 73 5.76 -9.27 15.92
C THR A 73 5.06 -9.49 14.58
N GLY A 74 4.55 -10.69 14.37
CA GLY A 74 3.90 -11.04 13.11
C GLY A 74 3.15 -12.36 13.17
N ILE A 75 2.85 -12.88 11.98
CA ILE A 75 2.05 -14.08 11.76
C ILE A 75 2.90 -15.09 11.01
N VAL A 76 2.91 -16.32 11.48
CA VAL A 76 3.62 -17.43 10.81
C VAL A 76 2.95 -17.75 9.48
N LYS A 77 3.74 -17.78 8.41
CA LYS A 77 3.30 -18.08 7.05
C LYS A 77 3.90 -19.36 6.47
N ASP A 78 5.02 -19.81 7.03
CA ASP A 78 5.63 -21.08 6.66
C ASP A 78 6.35 -21.68 7.88
N CYS A 79 6.33 -22.98 8.01
CA CYS A 79 7.06 -23.70 9.02
C CYS A 79 7.51 -25.06 8.47
N LYS A 80 8.81 -25.33 8.54
CA LYS A 80 9.40 -26.58 8.11
C LYS A 80 10.13 -27.25 9.26
N LEU A 81 9.89 -28.55 9.41
CA LEU A 81 10.67 -29.39 10.29
C LEU A 81 11.82 -30.01 9.51
N VAL A 82 13.03 -29.78 9.98
CA VAL A 82 14.25 -30.37 9.44
C VAL A 82 14.75 -31.43 10.43
N TYR A 83 14.79 -32.66 9.97
CA TYR A 83 15.31 -33.78 10.74
C TYR A 83 16.85 -33.84 10.56
N ASN A 84 17.57 -33.61 11.63
CA ASN A 84 19.00 -33.80 11.69
C ASN A 84 19.28 -34.89 12.72
N ASN A 85 20.15 -35.85 12.44
CA ASN A 85 20.39 -37.12 13.13
C ASN A 85 20.31 -37.12 14.67
N LYS A 86 20.29 -35.96 15.33
CA LYS A 86 20.17 -35.80 16.77
C LYS A 86 19.24 -34.70 17.27
N ILE A 87 18.95 -33.69 16.40
CA ILE A 87 18.19 -32.50 16.83
C ILE A 87 17.20 -32.14 15.71
N ASN A 88 15.93 -32.09 16.06
CA ASN A 88 14.89 -31.60 15.18
C ASN A 88 14.86 -30.07 15.21
N THR A 89 15.01 -29.45 14.03
CA THR A 89 15.08 -28.01 13.91
C THR A 89 13.84 -27.50 13.17
N LEU A 90 13.18 -26.51 13.73
CA LEU A 90 12.10 -25.76 13.06
C LEU A 90 12.70 -24.56 12.30
N LYS A 91 12.36 -24.47 11.02
CA LYS A 91 12.58 -23.26 10.21
C LYS A 91 11.25 -22.56 10.03
N ILE A 92 11.13 -21.36 10.58
CA ILE A 92 9.88 -20.61 10.65
C ILE A 92 10.02 -19.34 9.85
N LYS A 93 9.04 -19.07 8.99
CA LYS A 93 8.89 -17.78 8.33
C LYS A 93 7.66 -17.07 8.90
N ALA A 94 7.87 -15.92 9.54
CA ALA A 94 6.80 -15.04 9.96
C ALA A 94 6.80 -13.74 9.15
N VAL A 95 5.63 -13.14 8.99
CA VAL A 95 5.45 -11.90 8.25
C VAL A 95 4.71 -10.91 9.16
N GLY A 96 5.11 -9.65 9.14
CA GLY A 96 4.46 -8.60 9.93
C GLY A 96 2.96 -8.50 9.63
N TYR A 97 2.20 -7.97 10.58
CA TYR A 97 0.73 -7.93 10.51
C TYR A 97 0.16 -7.22 9.27
N THR A 98 0.94 -6.41 8.57
CA THR A 98 0.52 -5.77 7.31
C THR A 98 0.10 -6.77 6.23
N ILE A 99 0.52 -8.04 6.32
CA ILE A 99 0.07 -9.12 5.44
C ILE A 99 -1.45 -9.38 5.54
N MET A 100 -2.09 -8.95 6.61
CA MET A 100 -3.55 -9.06 6.77
C MET A 100 -4.30 -8.22 5.75
N LEU A 101 -3.68 -7.14 5.25
CA LEU A 101 -4.24 -6.28 4.20
C LEU A 101 -4.14 -6.91 2.80
N ASP A 102 -3.40 -8.01 2.67
CA ASP A 102 -3.21 -8.73 1.40
C ASP A 102 -4.08 -10.00 1.28
N LYS A 103 -5.03 -10.22 2.21
CA LYS A 103 -5.85 -11.44 2.23
C LYS A 103 -6.96 -11.43 1.19
N GLU A 104 -7.70 -10.34 1.10
CA GLU A 104 -8.91 -10.24 0.29
C GLU A 104 -8.78 -9.12 -0.74
N LYS A 105 -9.34 -9.37 -1.92
CA LYS A 105 -9.43 -8.38 -2.99
C LYS A 105 -10.75 -7.65 -2.90
N HIS A 106 -10.69 -6.35 -3.11
CA HIS A 106 -11.85 -5.48 -3.07
C HIS A 106 -12.02 -4.71 -4.38
N THR A 107 -13.26 -4.28 -4.60
CA THR A 107 -13.63 -3.36 -5.67
C THR A 107 -14.43 -2.23 -5.07
N ARG A 108 -13.85 -1.01 -5.07
CA ARG A 108 -14.43 0.20 -4.47
C ARG A 108 -14.12 1.41 -5.34
N ILE A 109 -15.03 2.35 -5.40
CA ILE A 109 -14.85 3.64 -6.07
C ILE A 109 -14.91 4.76 -5.03
N PHE A 110 -13.97 5.67 -5.10
CA PHE A 110 -13.93 6.90 -4.30
C PHE A 110 -14.16 8.05 -5.27
N GLN A 111 -15.41 8.54 -5.31
CA GLN A 111 -15.88 9.50 -6.31
C GLN A 111 -15.66 10.96 -5.90
N ASP A 112 -15.63 11.23 -4.59
CA ASP A 112 -15.47 12.59 -4.09
C ASP A 112 -13.99 13.03 -4.23
N GLU A 113 -13.74 13.98 -5.11
CA GLU A 113 -12.42 14.57 -5.36
C GLU A 113 -11.88 15.37 -4.16
N GLU A 114 -12.77 15.79 -3.26
CA GLU A 114 -12.42 16.53 -2.06
C GLU A 114 -11.86 15.60 -0.96
N LEU A 115 -12.04 14.28 -1.09
CA LEU A 115 -11.47 13.31 -0.15
C LEU A 115 -9.95 13.44 -0.09
N THR A 116 -9.45 13.35 1.12
CA THR A 116 -8.01 13.35 1.38
C THR A 116 -7.45 11.92 1.35
N TYR A 117 -6.13 11.82 1.16
CA TYR A 117 -5.44 10.53 1.28
C TYR A 117 -5.68 9.90 2.65
N LYS A 118 -5.73 10.69 3.71
CA LYS A 118 -5.98 10.22 5.07
C LYS A 118 -7.37 9.62 5.24
N GLU A 119 -8.39 10.27 4.71
CA GLU A 119 -9.77 9.78 4.78
C GLU A 119 -9.91 8.44 4.05
N ILE A 120 -9.37 8.32 2.84
CA ILE A 120 -9.41 7.08 2.07
C ILE A 120 -8.61 5.97 2.76
N LEU A 121 -7.40 6.26 3.23
CA LEU A 121 -6.57 5.28 3.93
C LEU A 121 -7.24 4.78 5.21
N ASN A 122 -7.87 5.65 6.00
CA ASN A 122 -8.61 5.26 7.20
C ASN A 122 -9.87 4.45 6.88
N TYR A 123 -10.51 4.69 5.74
CA TYR A 123 -11.62 3.88 5.28
C TYR A 123 -11.19 2.47 4.88
N VAL A 124 -10.09 2.36 4.12
CA VAL A 124 -9.55 1.07 3.66
C VAL A 124 -8.97 0.27 4.82
N MET A 125 -8.36 0.95 5.78
CA MET A 125 -7.83 0.34 7.01
C MET A 125 -8.51 0.96 8.24
N PRO A 126 -9.72 0.53 8.60
CA PRO A 126 -10.43 1.04 9.76
C PRO A 126 -9.72 0.66 11.07
N GLU A 127 -9.91 1.45 12.12
CA GLU A 127 -9.23 1.31 13.42
C GLU A 127 -9.32 -0.10 14.03
N ARG A 128 -10.39 -0.83 13.75
CA ARG A 128 -10.56 -2.23 14.19
C ARG A 128 -9.51 -3.20 13.62
N LEU A 129 -8.92 -2.87 12.46
CA LEU A 129 -7.86 -3.66 11.83
C LEU A 129 -6.48 -3.19 12.26
N GLY A 130 -6.33 -1.90 12.56
CA GLY A 130 -5.05 -1.33 12.92
C GLY A 130 -5.01 0.18 12.86
N LYS A 131 -3.79 0.74 12.78
CA LYS A 131 -3.56 2.18 12.84
C LYS A 131 -2.61 2.63 11.74
N ILE A 132 -2.94 3.75 11.09
CA ILE A 132 -2.02 4.49 10.22
C ILE A 132 -1.53 5.74 10.93
N ILE A 133 -0.22 5.93 10.96
CA ILE A 133 0.42 7.15 11.46
C ILE A 133 0.77 8.01 10.25
N PHE A 134 0.23 9.21 10.19
CA PHE A 134 0.49 10.14 9.09
C PHE A 134 1.67 11.03 9.44
N ASN A 135 2.78 10.83 8.74
CA ASN A 135 4.01 11.62 8.85
C ASN A 135 4.24 12.56 7.66
N LYS A 136 3.28 12.62 6.76
CA LYS A 136 3.24 13.54 5.63
C LYS A 136 2.00 14.40 5.71
N GLU A 137 2.10 15.61 5.18
CA GLU A 137 0.96 16.52 5.05
C GLU A 137 -0.17 15.86 4.27
N ASP A 138 -1.37 15.99 4.78
CA ASP A 138 -2.55 15.45 4.13
C ASP A 138 -2.98 16.35 2.96
N MET A 139 -3.33 15.74 1.86
CA MET A 139 -3.72 16.43 0.63
C MET A 139 -5.01 15.83 0.09
N LYS A 140 -5.77 16.63 -0.62
CA LYS A 140 -6.90 16.14 -1.41
C LYS A 140 -6.39 15.28 -2.56
N VAL A 141 -7.16 14.25 -2.90
CA VAL A 141 -6.84 13.36 -4.00
C VAL A 141 -7.04 14.05 -5.34
N GLY A 142 -8.06 14.93 -5.43
CA GLY A 142 -8.34 15.77 -6.61
C GLY A 142 -8.76 15.00 -7.85
N LYS A 143 -9.15 13.72 -7.70
CA LYS A 143 -9.60 12.87 -8.80
C LYS A 143 -10.34 11.63 -8.28
N LEU A 144 -11.11 11.01 -9.17
CA LEU A 144 -11.68 9.70 -8.92
C LEU A 144 -10.59 8.66 -8.71
N LEU A 145 -10.74 7.86 -7.65
CA LEU A 145 -9.89 6.69 -7.40
C LEU A 145 -10.70 5.41 -7.47
N PHE A 146 -10.09 4.40 -8.03
CA PHE A 146 -10.71 3.10 -8.22
C PHE A 146 -9.81 1.98 -7.70
N GLN A 147 -10.25 1.28 -6.65
CA GLN A 147 -9.71 0.00 -6.23
C GLN A 147 -10.45 -1.09 -7.01
N TYR A 148 -9.78 -1.82 -7.89
CA TYR A 148 -10.42 -2.82 -8.72
C TYR A 148 -9.72 -4.17 -8.60
N ASN A 149 -10.41 -5.16 -8.02
CA ASN A 149 -9.91 -6.52 -7.85
C ASN A 149 -8.47 -6.58 -7.32
N GLU A 150 -8.15 -5.68 -6.41
CA GLU A 150 -6.85 -5.59 -5.73
C GLU A 150 -7.02 -5.63 -4.22
N THR A 151 -6.00 -6.12 -3.52
CA THR A 151 -6.01 -6.16 -2.07
C THR A 151 -5.90 -4.75 -1.49
N ASP A 152 -6.24 -4.61 -0.21
CA ASP A 152 -6.10 -3.32 0.47
C ASP A 152 -4.62 -2.89 0.52
N TRP A 153 -3.69 -3.83 0.68
CA TRP A 153 -2.26 -3.55 0.61
C TRP A 153 -1.82 -3.03 -0.77
N GLN A 154 -2.24 -3.68 -1.84
CA GLN A 154 -1.95 -3.25 -3.21
C GLN A 154 -2.49 -1.86 -3.48
N PHE A 155 -3.74 -1.60 -3.08
CA PHE A 155 -4.36 -0.28 -3.25
C PHE A 155 -3.66 0.81 -2.43
N ILE A 156 -3.36 0.57 -1.13
CA ILE A 156 -2.67 1.53 -0.27
C ILE A 156 -1.27 1.85 -0.83
N LYS A 157 -0.54 0.85 -1.33
CA LYS A 157 0.76 1.07 -2.00
C LYS A 157 0.62 1.95 -3.24
N ARG A 158 -0.35 1.66 -4.08
CA ARG A 158 -0.63 2.43 -5.29
C ARG A 158 -1.02 3.88 -4.93
N LEU A 159 -1.87 4.03 -3.94
CA LEU A 159 -2.27 5.34 -3.43
C LEU A 159 -1.07 6.11 -2.86
N SER A 160 -0.16 5.45 -2.15
CA SER A 160 1.05 6.09 -1.63
C SER A 160 1.98 6.58 -2.75
N GLY A 161 2.10 5.81 -3.83
CA GLY A 161 2.86 6.21 -5.02
C GLY A 161 2.28 7.46 -5.69
N ILE A 162 0.96 7.51 -5.86
CA ILE A 162 0.25 8.69 -6.39
C ILE A 162 0.46 9.91 -5.47
N GLY A 163 0.35 9.73 -4.15
CA GLY A 163 0.59 10.76 -3.14
C GLY A 163 2.08 11.11 -2.93
N LYS A 164 2.99 10.54 -3.74
CA LYS A 164 4.44 10.72 -3.60
C LYS A 164 4.93 10.46 -2.17
N SER A 165 4.42 9.42 -1.55
CA SER A 165 4.75 8.98 -0.20
C SER A 165 5.23 7.53 -0.21
N ILE A 166 5.69 7.05 0.91
CA ILE A 166 6.07 5.65 1.14
C ILE A 166 5.29 5.08 2.32
N LEU A 167 5.18 3.78 2.39
CA LEU A 167 4.60 3.06 3.51
C LEU A 167 5.70 2.38 4.31
N ILE A 168 5.74 2.62 5.60
CA ILE A 168 6.65 1.93 6.52
C ILE A 168 5.80 1.04 7.43
N PRO A 169 5.90 -0.29 7.29
CA PRO A 169 5.28 -1.21 8.24
C PRO A 169 5.93 -1.08 9.63
N LEU A 170 5.09 -0.95 10.65
CA LEU A 170 5.51 -0.98 12.06
C LEU A 170 5.18 -2.37 12.61
N PHE A 171 6.18 -3.09 13.04
CA PHE A 171 6.10 -4.54 13.30
C PHE A 171 6.50 -4.94 14.73
N TYR A 172 6.56 -3.97 15.62
CA TYR A 172 6.93 -4.22 17.02
C TYR A 172 5.74 -4.56 17.92
N GLU A 173 4.52 -4.28 17.46
CA GLU A 173 3.30 -4.43 18.23
C GLU A 173 2.25 -5.27 17.49
N ASP A 174 1.25 -5.71 18.24
CA ASP A 174 0.12 -6.44 17.69
C ASP A 174 -0.76 -5.57 16.77
N GLY A 175 -1.35 -6.21 15.78
CA GLY A 175 -2.24 -5.57 14.81
C GLY A 175 -1.52 -4.88 13.67
N VAL A 176 -2.27 -4.47 12.66
CA VAL A 176 -1.75 -3.78 11.49
C VAL A 176 -1.36 -2.36 11.86
N ARG A 177 -0.10 -2.02 11.69
CA ARG A 177 0.41 -0.67 11.92
C ARG A 177 1.26 -0.22 10.75
N LEU A 178 0.99 0.98 10.28
CA LEU A 178 1.66 1.60 9.13
C LEU A 178 2.01 3.05 9.44
N SER A 179 3.14 3.50 8.93
CA SER A 179 3.42 4.93 8.76
C SER A 179 3.24 5.31 7.30
N TYR A 180 2.44 6.31 7.03
CA TYR A 180 2.35 6.98 5.73
C TYR A 180 3.37 8.13 5.71
N GLY A 181 4.46 7.95 4.98
CA GLY A 181 5.68 8.72 5.06
C GLY A 181 6.68 8.12 6.06
N LEU A 182 7.92 8.61 6.05
CA LEU A 182 8.95 8.19 7.00
C LEU A 182 8.51 8.54 8.43
N PRO A 183 8.61 7.62 9.38
CA PRO A 183 8.41 7.93 10.77
C PRO A 183 9.34 9.08 11.21
N ARG A 184 8.83 10.02 11.96
CA ARG A 184 9.65 11.07 12.57
C ARG A 184 10.19 10.54 13.89
N SER A 185 11.42 10.05 13.88
CA SER A 185 12.11 9.69 15.11
C SER A 185 12.55 10.96 15.84
N ALA A 186 12.32 11.00 17.14
CA ALA A 186 12.88 12.05 17.99
C ALA A 186 14.39 11.86 18.22
N LYS A 187 14.92 10.67 17.89
CA LYS A 187 16.33 10.33 18.08
C LYS A 187 17.13 10.74 16.84
N GLU A 188 18.15 11.52 17.06
CA GLU A 188 19.20 11.84 16.11
C GLU A 188 20.49 11.19 16.60
N ILE A 189 21.21 10.51 15.73
CA ILE A 189 22.46 9.84 16.09
C ILE A 189 23.60 10.42 15.25
N GLU A 190 24.76 10.53 15.88
CA GLU A 190 25.99 10.89 15.20
C GLU A 190 26.86 9.64 15.05
N LEU A 191 27.11 9.26 13.80
CA LEU A 191 27.95 8.12 13.48
C LEU A 191 29.42 8.53 13.58
N LYS A 192 30.14 7.90 14.50
CA LYS A 192 31.56 8.15 14.71
C LYS A 192 32.43 7.47 13.66
N GLU A 193 31.96 6.34 13.17
CA GLU A 193 32.64 5.52 12.17
C GLU A 193 32.17 5.88 10.76
N ASP A 194 33.00 5.55 9.78
CA ASP A 194 32.64 5.70 8.38
C ASP A 194 31.63 4.62 7.94
N PHE A 195 30.90 4.93 6.89
CA PHE A 195 30.08 3.92 6.22
C PHE A 195 30.95 2.81 5.65
N TYR A 196 30.58 1.55 5.87
CA TYR A 196 31.36 0.42 5.34
C TYR A 196 31.10 0.18 3.85
N ALA A 197 29.99 0.67 3.32
CA ALA A 197 29.63 0.57 1.91
C ALA A 197 28.81 1.77 1.45
N SER A 198 28.96 2.11 0.20
CA SER A 198 28.14 3.09 -0.49
C SER A 198 27.78 2.56 -1.88
N GLY A 199 26.59 2.89 -2.34
CA GLY A 199 26.14 2.49 -3.65
C GLY A 199 25.25 3.56 -4.28
N ASN A 200 25.07 3.44 -5.59
CA ASN A 200 24.13 4.26 -6.33
C ASN A 200 23.06 3.35 -6.93
N HIS A 201 21.80 3.71 -6.72
CA HIS A 201 20.70 2.99 -7.34
C HIS A 201 20.36 3.65 -8.69
N ILE A 202 20.40 2.84 -9.74
CA ILE A 202 19.70 3.17 -10.98
C ILE A 202 18.22 2.93 -10.73
N GLN A 203 17.37 3.85 -11.19
CA GLN A 203 15.93 3.75 -11.06
C GLN A 203 15.41 2.40 -11.60
N ASP A 204 14.88 1.57 -10.73
CA ASP A 204 14.29 0.29 -11.09
C ASP A 204 12.76 0.39 -11.00
N LYS A 205 12.11 0.51 -12.16
CA LYS A 205 10.65 0.63 -12.23
C LYS A 205 9.90 -0.62 -11.76
N ALA A 206 10.60 -1.74 -11.64
CA ALA A 206 10.00 -2.99 -11.15
C ALA A 206 9.88 -3.03 -9.61
N LYS A 207 10.54 -2.11 -8.91
CA LYS A 207 10.46 -2.03 -7.45
C LYS A 207 9.32 -1.10 -7.02
N ASP A 208 8.74 -1.39 -5.87
CA ASP A 208 7.67 -0.58 -5.28
C ASP A 208 8.20 0.78 -4.76
N TYR A 209 9.49 0.89 -4.49
CA TYR A 209 10.16 2.14 -4.12
C TYR A 209 11.60 2.17 -4.63
N ASN A 210 12.15 3.36 -4.74
CA ASN A 210 13.54 3.58 -5.13
C ASN A 210 14.24 4.55 -4.18
N ILE A 211 15.56 4.42 -4.11
CA ILE A 211 16.45 5.43 -3.55
C ILE A 211 17.16 6.08 -4.74
N GLU A 212 16.79 7.32 -5.05
CA GLU A 212 17.44 8.06 -6.14
C GLU A 212 18.81 8.58 -5.66
N GLY A 213 19.88 8.23 -6.39
CA GLY A 213 21.23 8.66 -6.08
C GLY A 213 21.94 7.78 -5.04
N ILE A 214 22.78 8.40 -4.22
CA ILE A 214 23.71 7.68 -3.36
C ILE A 214 23.02 7.24 -2.06
N TYR A 215 23.20 5.98 -1.71
CA TYR A 215 22.92 5.45 -0.39
C TYR A 215 24.22 4.97 0.28
N HIS A 216 24.20 4.92 1.60
CA HIS A 216 25.30 4.41 2.41
C HIS A 216 24.80 3.32 3.34
N MET A 217 25.70 2.48 3.80
CA MET A 217 25.42 1.38 4.72
C MET A 217 26.33 1.44 5.93
N PHE A 218 25.76 1.22 7.11
CA PHE A 218 26.47 1.02 8.35
C PHE A 218 25.85 -0.13 9.15
N TYR A 219 26.56 -0.63 10.12
CA TYR A 219 26.04 -1.57 11.10
C TYR A 219 26.15 -0.98 12.50
N SER A 220 25.32 -1.44 13.40
CA SER A 220 25.33 -1.02 14.80
C SER A 220 24.86 -2.15 15.70
N ASP A 221 25.33 -2.12 16.94
CA ASP A 221 24.79 -2.95 18.01
C ASP A 221 23.54 -2.33 18.68
N GLU A 222 23.23 -1.10 18.35
CA GLU A 222 22.02 -0.44 18.79
C GLU A 222 20.91 -0.57 17.76
N ASP A 223 19.70 -0.79 18.28
CA ASP A 223 18.50 -0.93 17.47
C ASP A 223 17.89 0.44 17.20
N TYR A 224 17.92 0.86 15.94
CA TYR A 224 17.32 2.08 15.42
C TYR A 224 16.10 1.78 14.56
N GLU A 225 15.13 2.69 14.62
CA GLU A 225 13.93 2.63 13.79
C GLU A 225 14.17 3.30 12.42
N LEU A 226 13.37 2.89 11.43
CA LEU A 226 13.32 3.59 10.14
C LEU A 226 12.90 5.05 10.38
N GLY A 227 13.48 5.98 9.62
CA GLY A 227 13.27 7.42 9.81
C GLY A 227 14.20 8.07 10.86
N THR A 228 14.98 7.28 11.63
CA THR A 228 16.00 7.86 12.51
C THR A 228 17.01 8.66 11.69
N VAL A 229 17.32 9.86 12.16
CA VAL A 229 18.30 10.74 11.53
C VAL A 229 19.70 10.34 11.92
N VAL A 230 20.54 10.18 10.92
CA VAL A 230 21.96 9.83 11.07
C VAL A 230 22.82 10.99 10.57
N LYS A 231 23.65 11.54 11.43
CA LYS A 231 24.67 12.51 11.06
C LYS A 231 26.03 11.80 10.86
N ASN A 232 26.68 12.11 9.78
CA ASN A 232 28.06 11.65 9.50
C ASN A 232 28.81 12.75 8.77
N ARG A 233 29.95 13.18 9.31
CA ARG A 233 30.79 14.26 8.76
C ARG A 233 30.02 15.53 8.42
N GLY A 234 29.07 15.92 9.27
CA GLY A 234 28.23 17.11 9.08
C GLY A 234 27.10 16.96 8.06
N LEU A 235 26.98 15.82 7.36
CA LEU A 235 25.89 15.51 6.47
C LEU A 235 24.78 14.78 7.22
N ARG A 236 23.53 15.00 6.79
CA ARG A 236 22.34 14.42 7.39
C ARG A 236 21.71 13.39 6.44
N PHE A 237 21.44 12.22 7.00
CA PHE A 237 20.81 11.09 6.33
C PHE A 237 19.64 10.57 7.16
N VAL A 238 18.81 9.70 6.58
CA VAL A 238 17.73 8.98 7.29
C VAL A 238 17.86 7.48 7.06
N ILE A 239 17.57 6.68 8.08
CA ILE A 239 17.51 5.23 7.94
C ILE A 239 16.29 4.87 7.11
N CYS A 240 16.49 4.22 5.96
CA CYS A 240 15.43 3.83 5.03
C CYS A 240 15.22 2.31 4.93
N GLU A 241 16.23 1.50 5.22
CA GLU A 241 16.10 0.05 5.31
C GLU A 241 16.82 -0.47 6.56
N LYS A 242 16.32 -1.56 7.12
CA LYS A 242 16.94 -2.28 8.23
C LYS A 242 16.97 -3.76 7.90
N GLU A 243 18.10 -4.39 8.15
CA GLU A 243 18.29 -5.83 8.05
C GLU A 243 18.99 -6.33 9.30
N VAL A 244 18.46 -7.41 9.87
CA VAL A 244 19.02 -8.05 11.06
C VAL A 244 19.39 -9.46 10.67
N GLN A 245 20.59 -9.90 11.07
CA GLN A 245 21.10 -11.22 10.79
C GLN A 245 21.90 -11.74 12.00
N THR A 246 21.86 -13.04 12.21
CA THR A 246 22.75 -13.69 13.18
C THR A 246 24.17 -13.76 12.61
N VAL A 247 25.11 -13.23 13.35
CA VAL A 247 26.56 -13.35 13.09
C VAL A 247 27.24 -13.70 14.39
N GLU A 248 28.00 -14.81 14.43
CA GLU A 248 28.76 -15.25 15.63
C GLU A 248 27.89 -15.30 16.91
N ALA A 249 26.71 -15.94 16.81
CA ALA A 249 25.73 -16.08 17.89
C ALA A 249 25.18 -14.78 18.48
N ALA A 250 25.25 -13.68 17.75
CA ALA A 250 24.64 -12.40 18.10
C ALA A 250 23.89 -11.80 16.92
N LEU A 251 22.89 -10.94 17.19
CA LEU A 251 22.21 -10.20 16.15
C LEU A 251 23.04 -8.99 15.74
N LYS A 252 23.39 -8.92 14.46
CA LYS A 252 24.01 -7.77 13.83
C LYS A 252 22.97 -6.99 13.03
N LEU A 253 22.90 -5.69 13.28
CA LEU A 253 21.90 -4.82 12.67
C LEU A 253 22.56 -3.97 11.59
N TYR A 254 22.10 -4.15 10.36
CA TYR A 254 22.56 -3.42 9.19
C TYR A 254 21.53 -2.38 8.78
N TYR A 255 21.99 -1.19 8.49
CA TYR A 255 21.17 -0.05 8.13
C TYR A 255 21.60 0.51 6.78
N LYS A 256 20.59 0.83 5.96
CA LYS A 256 20.79 1.63 4.76
C LYS A 256 20.27 3.03 5.02
N VAL A 257 21.05 4.03 4.66
CA VAL A 257 20.74 5.45 4.82
C VAL A 257 20.90 6.19 3.52
N CYS A 258 20.07 7.18 3.31
CA CYS A 258 20.16 8.12 2.20
C CYS A 258 19.60 9.48 2.63
N LYS A 259 19.70 10.48 1.77
CA LYS A 259 18.96 11.72 2.00
C LYS A 259 17.47 11.46 1.88
N GLU A 260 16.66 12.10 2.74
CA GLU A 260 15.21 11.90 2.78
C GLU A 260 14.55 12.18 1.42
N GLU A 261 14.96 13.24 0.75
CA GLU A 261 14.47 13.60 -0.58
C GLU A 261 14.74 12.57 -1.66
N ASN A 262 15.68 11.65 -1.44
CA ASN A 262 16.04 10.58 -2.38
C ASN A 262 15.12 9.36 -2.30
N ILE A 263 14.29 9.27 -1.26
CA ILE A 263 13.36 8.15 -1.11
C ILE A 263 12.11 8.44 -1.90
N LYS A 264 11.84 7.65 -2.92
CA LYS A 264 10.69 7.80 -3.81
C LYS A 264 9.87 6.52 -3.85
N SER A 265 8.57 6.68 -3.77
CA SER A 265 7.64 5.61 -4.14
C SER A 265 7.43 5.63 -5.64
N ASN A 266 7.47 4.47 -6.26
CA ASN A 266 7.11 4.37 -7.67
C ASN A 266 5.59 4.49 -7.82
N VAL A 267 5.15 5.09 -8.91
CA VAL A 267 3.74 5.06 -9.29
C VAL A 267 3.43 3.66 -9.80
N ILE A 268 2.57 2.97 -9.09
CA ILE A 268 2.09 1.63 -9.44
C ILE A 268 0.75 1.79 -10.15
N TYR A 269 0.52 1.02 -11.19
CA TYR A 269 -0.73 1.02 -11.96
C TYR A 269 -1.46 -0.30 -11.75
N ASN A 270 -2.79 -0.23 -11.68
CA ASN A 270 -3.62 -1.43 -11.72
C ASN A 270 -4.01 -1.70 -13.17
N GLU A 271 -3.29 -2.60 -13.82
CA GLU A 271 -3.52 -2.96 -15.23
C GLU A 271 -4.92 -3.57 -15.46
N GLY A 272 -5.57 -4.09 -14.42
CA GLY A 272 -6.93 -4.62 -14.48
C GLY A 272 -8.00 -3.54 -14.70
N ILE A 273 -7.67 -2.26 -14.48
CA ILE A 273 -8.57 -1.13 -14.73
C ILE A 273 -8.58 -0.76 -16.23
N ARG A 274 -7.52 -1.08 -16.94
CA ARG A 274 -7.38 -0.75 -18.35
C ARG A 274 -8.41 -1.49 -19.20
N GLY A 275 -9.21 -0.77 -19.97
CA GLY A 275 -10.28 -1.34 -20.80
C GLY A 275 -11.53 -1.79 -20.01
N LEU A 276 -11.61 -1.47 -18.72
CA LEU A 276 -12.78 -1.80 -17.90
C LEU A 276 -13.98 -0.94 -18.34
N VAL A 277 -15.12 -1.60 -18.53
CA VAL A 277 -16.40 -0.95 -18.81
C VAL A 277 -17.26 -1.02 -17.55
N MET A 278 -17.70 0.16 -17.08
CA MET A 278 -18.55 0.26 -15.89
C MET A 278 -19.88 0.89 -16.21
N SER A 279 -20.91 0.51 -15.44
CA SER A 279 -22.21 1.14 -15.50
C SER A 279 -22.35 2.22 -14.43
N ALA A 280 -22.90 3.35 -14.79
CA ALA A 280 -23.18 4.44 -13.87
C ALA A 280 -24.56 5.02 -14.16
N GLU A 281 -25.24 5.49 -13.12
CA GLU A 281 -26.50 6.22 -13.21
C GLU A 281 -26.22 7.71 -13.39
N VAL A 282 -26.85 8.36 -14.34
CA VAL A 282 -26.81 9.82 -14.48
C VAL A 282 -27.70 10.43 -13.42
N THR A 283 -27.11 11.16 -12.50
CA THR A 283 -27.84 11.81 -11.40
C THR A 283 -28.21 13.25 -11.70
N ASP A 284 -27.40 13.94 -12.51
CA ASP A 284 -27.64 15.33 -12.91
C ASP A 284 -26.89 15.70 -14.17
N VAL A 285 -27.28 16.82 -14.79
CA VAL A 285 -26.62 17.42 -15.95
C VAL A 285 -26.59 18.92 -15.77
N GLU A 286 -25.40 19.52 -15.80
CA GLU A 286 -25.19 20.96 -15.69
C GLU A 286 -24.36 21.44 -16.87
N ALA A 287 -24.93 22.25 -17.75
CA ALA A 287 -24.28 22.73 -18.97
C ALA A 287 -23.67 21.58 -19.81
N GLU A 288 -22.35 21.51 -19.87
CA GLU A 288 -21.62 20.48 -20.61
C GLU A 288 -21.19 19.30 -19.72
N ASP A 289 -21.49 19.36 -18.42
CA ASP A 289 -21.09 18.36 -17.44
C ASP A 289 -22.22 17.39 -17.13
N ILE A 290 -21.86 16.13 -17.02
CA ILE A 290 -22.76 15.07 -16.56
C ILE A 290 -22.29 14.60 -15.20
N PHE A 291 -23.22 14.52 -14.25
CA PHE A 291 -22.96 13.93 -12.93
C PHE A 291 -23.45 12.50 -12.92
N VAL A 292 -22.60 11.61 -12.45
CA VAL A 292 -22.91 10.19 -12.41
C VAL A 292 -22.66 9.60 -11.04
N LYS A 293 -23.40 8.55 -10.74
CA LYS A 293 -23.18 7.67 -9.62
C LYS A 293 -22.87 6.28 -10.14
N PHE A 294 -21.70 5.75 -9.78
CA PHE A 294 -21.35 4.38 -10.14
C PHE A 294 -22.15 3.38 -9.30
N SER A 295 -22.47 2.24 -9.89
CA SER A 295 -23.15 1.15 -9.17
C SER A 295 -22.31 0.50 -8.08
N ILE A 296 -20.99 0.69 -8.17
CA ILE A 296 -20.02 0.22 -7.18
C ILE A 296 -19.61 1.44 -6.35
N ASP A 297 -20.22 1.58 -5.16
CA ASP A 297 -19.99 2.71 -4.27
C ASP A 297 -19.17 2.27 -3.05
N SER A 298 -18.21 3.11 -2.63
CA SER A 298 -17.43 2.88 -1.41
C SER A 298 -18.20 3.20 -0.12
N GLY A 299 -19.36 3.86 -0.21
CA GLY A 299 -20.12 4.34 0.95
C GLY A 299 -19.56 5.59 1.62
N LEU A 300 -18.46 6.18 1.09
CA LEU A 300 -17.94 7.48 1.54
C LEU A 300 -18.59 8.68 0.86
N GLU A 301 -19.65 8.44 0.11
CA GLU A 301 -20.23 9.43 -0.76
C GLU A 301 -21.00 10.54 -0.07
N LYS A 302 -20.64 11.75 -0.44
CA LYS A 302 -21.50 12.92 -0.26
C LYS A 302 -21.75 13.68 -1.56
N LYS A 303 -21.04 13.35 -2.64
CA LYS A 303 -21.08 14.15 -3.89
C LYS A 303 -21.17 13.26 -5.13
N ARG A 304 -21.78 13.82 -6.14
CA ARG A 304 -21.88 13.27 -7.48
C ARG A 304 -20.56 13.45 -8.19
N TYR A 305 -20.11 12.45 -8.93
CA TYR A 305 -18.91 12.57 -9.74
C TYR A 305 -19.24 13.32 -11.04
N LYS A 306 -18.49 14.37 -11.32
CA LYS A 306 -18.60 15.16 -12.52
C LYS A 306 -17.83 14.49 -13.66
N LEU A 307 -18.51 14.23 -14.75
CA LEU A 307 -17.90 13.82 -16.00
C LEU A 307 -17.88 14.99 -16.97
N GLU A 308 -16.71 15.33 -17.47
CA GLU A 308 -16.63 16.25 -18.59
C GLU A 308 -17.35 15.66 -19.80
N TRP A 309 -18.12 16.48 -20.48
CA TRP A 309 -18.81 16.10 -21.70
C TRP A 309 -17.79 15.78 -22.79
N LEU A 310 -17.89 14.60 -23.36
CA LEU A 310 -17.06 14.23 -24.51
C LEU A 310 -17.51 15.02 -25.75
N PRO A 311 -16.63 15.83 -26.37
CA PRO A 311 -16.94 16.41 -27.66
C PRO A 311 -17.18 15.31 -28.68
N VAL A 312 -18.13 15.56 -29.59
CA VAL A 312 -18.69 14.60 -30.56
C VAL A 312 -17.65 14.03 -31.55
N THR A 313 -16.45 14.61 -31.64
CA THR A 313 -15.39 14.21 -32.55
C THR A 313 -14.71 12.87 -32.28
N GLY A 314 -14.87 12.29 -31.09
CA GLY A 314 -14.41 10.92 -30.80
C GLY A 314 -15.48 9.84 -31.03
N TYR A 315 -16.58 10.20 -31.61
CA TYR A 315 -17.81 9.42 -31.66
C TYR A 315 -17.85 8.42 -32.82
N GLU A 316 -17.15 8.70 -33.90
CA GLU A 316 -17.18 7.87 -35.08
C GLU A 316 -16.54 6.49 -34.90
N GLU A 317 -15.58 6.38 -33.97
CA GLU A 317 -14.98 5.10 -33.61
C GLU A 317 -15.92 4.18 -32.79
N TRP A 318 -16.97 4.72 -32.19
CA TRP A 318 -17.92 4.00 -31.33
C TRP A 318 -19.13 3.44 -32.06
N ILE A 319 -19.38 3.87 -33.27
CA ILE A 319 -20.53 3.44 -34.10
C ILE A 319 -20.47 1.96 -34.47
N GLY A 320 -19.27 1.34 -34.41
CA GLY A 320 -19.06 -0.06 -34.71
C GLY A 320 -19.56 -1.06 -33.64
N LEU A 321 -19.98 -0.61 -32.46
CA LEU A 321 -20.27 -1.48 -31.30
C LEU A 321 -21.76 -1.78 -31.04
N GLY A 322 -22.66 -1.57 -32.02
CA GLY A 322 -24.03 -2.05 -31.98
C GLY A 322 -25.10 -1.03 -31.58
N GLY A 323 -26.35 -1.30 -31.97
CA GLY A 323 -27.48 -0.37 -31.98
C GLY A 323 -27.88 0.33 -30.67
N GLU A 324 -27.40 -0.11 -29.52
CA GLU A 324 -27.64 0.56 -28.24
C GLU A 324 -26.81 1.85 -28.08
N TYR A 325 -25.62 1.86 -28.67
CA TYR A 325 -24.76 3.03 -28.67
C TYR A 325 -25.19 4.09 -29.71
N ALA A 326 -25.72 3.65 -30.82
CA ALA A 326 -26.27 4.56 -31.83
C ALA A 326 -27.46 5.37 -31.30
N ARG A 327 -28.35 4.77 -30.52
CA ARG A 327 -29.49 5.47 -29.88
C ARG A 327 -29.04 6.49 -28.84
N ARG A 328 -27.95 6.24 -28.16
CA ARG A 328 -27.36 7.19 -27.23
C ARG A 328 -26.66 8.35 -27.94
N ALA A 329 -26.14 8.10 -29.14
CA ALA A 329 -25.63 9.10 -30.01
C ALA A 329 -26.74 10.07 -30.47
N GLU A 330 -27.88 9.53 -30.85
CA GLU A 330 -29.04 10.35 -31.23
C GLU A 330 -29.53 11.23 -30.06
N ALA A 331 -29.66 10.67 -28.85
CA ALA A 331 -30.06 11.43 -27.67
C ALA A 331 -29.05 12.54 -27.33
N ARG A 332 -27.75 12.32 -27.51
CA ARG A 332 -26.72 13.35 -27.32
C ARG A 332 -26.73 14.41 -28.41
N LYS A 333 -27.02 14.01 -29.64
CA LYS A 333 -27.21 14.95 -30.78
C LYS A 333 -28.41 15.85 -30.52
N GLU A 334 -29.54 15.25 -30.10
CA GLU A 334 -30.74 16.00 -29.74
C GLU A 334 -30.50 16.99 -28.59
N LEU A 335 -29.72 16.59 -27.59
CA LEU A 335 -29.33 17.46 -26.49
C LEU A 335 -28.46 18.62 -26.97
N ARG A 336 -27.44 18.35 -27.80
CA ARG A 336 -26.58 19.36 -28.36
C ARG A 336 -27.38 20.34 -29.21
N ASP A 337 -28.23 19.82 -30.07
CA ASP A 337 -29.10 20.64 -30.91
C ASP A 337 -30.05 21.47 -30.07
N TYR A 338 -30.56 20.95 -28.97
CA TYR A 338 -31.35 21.69 -28.03
C TYR A 338 -30.59 22.83 -27.34
N ILE A 339 -29.35 22.61 -26.89
CA ILE A 339 -28.52 23.65 -26.27
C ILE A 339 -28.14 24.73 -27.28
N ILE A 340 -27.74 24.34 -28.50
CA ILE A 340 -27.38 25.29 -29.57
C ILE A 340 -28.58 26.13 -29.97
N ASN A 341 -29.75 25.53 -30.17
CA ASN A 341 -30.95 26.21 -30.61
C ASN A 341 -31.54 27.13 -29.51
N ASN A 342 -31.18 26.93 -28.25
CA ASN A 342 -31.56 27.79 -27.15
C ASN A 342 -30.49 28.83 -26.75
N ASN A 343 -29.55 29.16 -27.65
CA ASN A 343 -28.48 30.12 -27.39
C ASN A 343 -27.69 29.86 -26.10
N GLY A 344 -27.40 28.60 -25.80
CA GLY A 344 -26.69 28.18 -24.59
C GLY A 344 -27.59 28.19 -23.28
N LYS A 345 -28.85 28.55 -23.41
CA LYS A 345 -29.79 28.43 -22.29
C LYS A 345 -30.43 27.06 -22.31
N TYR A 346 -30.36 26.39 -21.15
CA TYR A 346 -30.88 25.03 -21.00
C TYR A 346 -31.81 24.94 -19.79
N ASP A 347 -32.79 24.05 -19.91
CA ASP A 347 -33.61 23.63 -18.79
C ASP A 347 -33.05 22.31 -18.26
N PRO A 348 -32.52 22.30 -17.00
CA PRO A 348 -31.92 21.11 -16.42
C PRO A 348 -32.89 19.91 -16.37
N LYS A 349 -34.19 20.16 -16.21
CA LYS A 349 -35.21 19.10 -16.17
C LYS A 349 -35.35 18.44 -17.54
N LYS A 350 -35.41 19.23 -18.61
CA LYS A 350 -35.55 18.73 -19.98
C LYS A 350 -34.32 17.99 -20.45
N ILE A 351 -33.15 18.44 -20.05
CA ILE A 351 -31.88 17.74 -20.29
C ILE A 351 -31.88 16.40 -19.57
N LYS A 352 -32.28 16.37 -18.31
CA LYS A 352 -32.42 15.13 -17.54
C LYS A 352 -33.41 14.14 -18.19
N GLU A 353 -34.54 14.62 -18.71
CA GLU A 353 -35.50 13.79 -19.45
C GLU A 353 -34.89 13.20 -20.74
N LEU A 354 -34.17 13.99 -21.54
CA LEU A 354 -33.53 13.54 -22.77
C LEU A 354 -32.46 12.46 -22.51
N PHE A 355 -31.79 12.52 -21.36
CA PHE A 355 -30.80 11.51 -20.97
C PHE A 355 -31.39 10.28 -20.32
N ILE A 356 -32.40 10.42 -19.47
CA ILE A 356 -33.05 9.32 -18.73
C ILE A 356 -33.98 8.52 -19.64
N ASN A 357 -34.66 9.18 -20.57
CA ASN A 357 -35.60 8.55 -21.50
C ASN A 357 -34.95 7.75 -22.62
N SER A 358 -33.62 7.86 -22.82
CA SER A 358 -32.88 6.90 -23.62
C SER A 358 -32.72 5.59 -22.86
N LYS A 359 -33.79 4.85 -22.69
CA LYS A 359 -33.95 3.55 -22.03
C LYS A 359 -32.74 3.10 -21.20
N GLY A 360 -32.83 3.33 -19.92
CA GLY A 360 -32.00 2.67 -18.95
C GLY A 360 -30.93 3.50 -18.27
N GLY A 361 -30.87 4.82 -18.44
CA GLY A 361 -30.08 5.75 -17.59
C GLY A 361 -28.61 5.39 -17.27
N ASN A 362 -28.12 4.30 -17.81
CA ASN A 362 -26.79 3.76 -17.49
C ASN A 362 -25.81 4.14 -18.57
N ILE A 363 -24.76 4.85 -18.20
CA ILE A 363 -23.62 5.13 -19.07
C ILE A 363 -22.58 4.04 -18.82
N LYS A 364 -22.12 3.39 -19.88
CA LYS A 364 -20.98 2.47 -19.81
C LYS A 364 -19.69 3.25 -20.01
N TYR A 365 -18.78 3.11 -19.07
CA TYR A 365 -17.44 3.67 -19.12
C TYR A 365 -16.46 2.69 -19.69
N ASP A 366 -15.69 3.11 -20.67
CA ASP A 366 -14.56 2.37 -21.21
C ASP A 366 -13.26 3.04 -20.72
N TYR A 367 -12.54 2.38 -19.87
CA TYR A 367 -11.24 2.79 -19.35
C TYR A 367 -10.18 2.42 -20.38
N LYS A 368 -10.18 3.10 -21.54
CA LYS A 368 -9.14 2.89 -22.54
C LYS A 368 -7.84 3.60 -22.15
N ASP A 369 -6.85 2.78 -21.88
CA ASP A 369 -5.43 3.05 -22.12
C ASP A 369 -4.76 4.22 -21.40
N ARG A 370 -5.23 4.62 -20.19
CA ARG A 370 -4.56 5.70 -19.49
C ARG A 370 -4.08 5.27 -18.10
N ARG A 371 -2.86 5.68 -17.83
CA ARG A 371 -2.22 5.54 -16.52
C ARG A 371 -3.01 6.34 -15.50
N GLU A 372 -3.26 5.75 -14.33
CA GLU A 372 -3.83 6.49 -13.20
C GLU A 372 -2.93 7.68 -12.85
N GLY A 373 -3.43 8.86 -12.93
CA GLY A 373 -2.71 10.12 -12.86
C GLY A 373 -3.05 11.03 -14.04
N GLU A 374 -3.46 10.43 -15.14
CA GLU A 374 -3.99 11.07 -16.33
C GLU A 374 -5.40 10.56 -16.66
N ALA A 375 -6.15 10.10 -15.66
CA ALA A 375 -7.55 9.74 -15.82
C ALA A 375 -8.36 11.01 -16.09
N GLN A 376 -8.11 11.62 -17.22
CA GLN A 376 -9.12 12.38 -17.92
C GLN A 376 -10.07 11.33 -18.47
N LEU A 377 -11.24 11.27 -17.90
CA LEU A 377 -12.39 10.66 -18.54
C LEU A 377 -12.46 11.26 -19.94
N PHE A 378 -12.11 10.46 -20.91
CA PHE A 378 -12.20 10.78 -22.34
C PHE A 378 -12.50 12.24 -22.69
N THR A 379 -11.50 13.07 -22.74
CA THR A 379 -11.50 14.22 -23.63
C THR A 379 -10.45 13.96 -24.69
N LYS A 380 -10.93 13.66 -25.89
CA LYS A 380 -10.28 13.51 -27.19
C LYS A 380 -10.04 12.09 -27.62
#